data_028e0f0b63f02968b49005c38c5414b1
#
_entry.id   028e0f0b63f02968b49005c38c5414b1
#
_cell.length_a   1.000
_cell.length_b   1.000
_cell.length_c   1.000
_cell.angle_alpha   90.00
_cell.angle_beta   90.00
_cell.angle_gamma   90.00
#
_symmetry.space_group_name_H-M   'P 1'
#
loop_
_entity.id
_entity.type
_entity.pdbx_description
1 polymer ?
#
loop_
_entity_poly.entity_id
_entity_poly.type
_entity_poly.pdbx_seq_one_letter_code
_entity_poly.pdbx_strand_id
1 'polypeptide(L)'
;MWYVKMYFSEKRELFQCDASGIQGVPSVDREFPFLESLLTFLEMDCGELTPILQRIADRWSRLIAEFDRDAGTEAMVELGQLKSRHIYLELLYVRWYDRFSRMGIYGDRGSAEDEQMLAELRDLPEQLLLYQKQVQRFFDLVLDVDSAGRDPQQQAAKNYLHDSPRDPSLFRFRPIPLSFEPVEPGRCSPVLYSASIPDMIDYSLRSCVERGITVRRCKNCGRYFPQTGRVSAEYCERPVPRGQQTCREAGAFQQWTKKQSDDPVFKAYRKEYKKRFAWIKAGRISDTDFYAWSERAREMKKKCDRDVITLEEYVEWLKNS
;
A
#
# COMPACT_ATOMS: atom_id res chain seq x y z
N MET A 1 -13.82 -28.46 -9.86
CA MET A 1 -12.35 -28.27 -9.70
C MET A 1 -12.17 -26.97 -8.95
N TRP A 2 -11.47 -27.01 -7.83
CA TRP A 2 -11.21 -25.83 -7.01
C TRP A 2 -10.11 -24.99 -7.68
N TYR A 3 -10.29 -23.66 -7.77
CA TYR A 3 -9.28 -22.76 -8.30
C TYR A 3 -9.37 -21.40 -7.62
N VAL A 4 -8.24 -20.74 -7.52
CA VAL A 4 -8.13 -19.33 -7.18
C VAL A 4 -7.66 -18.60 -8.42
N LYS A 5 -8.38 -17.55 -8.81
CA LYS A 5 -8.00 -16.63 -9.86
C LYS A 5 -7.64 -15.29 -9.25
N MET A 6 -6.51 -14.75 -9.68
CA MET A 6 -6.14 -13.36 -9.43
C MET A 6 -5.83 -12.69 -10.76
N TYR A 7 -6.38 -11.50 -11.01
CA TYR A 7 -6.06 -10.71 -12.18
C TYR A 7 -6.18 -9.21 -11.90
N PHE A 8 -5.59 -8.42 -12.79
CA PHE A 8 -5.63 -6.97 -12.70
C PHE A 8 -6.45 -6.39 -13.85
N SER A 9 -7.46 -5.61 -13.52
CA SER A 9 -8.06 -4.64 -14.43
C SER A 9 -7.16 -3.39 -14.52
N GLU A 10 -7.65 -2.31 -15.11
CA GLU A 10 -6.84 -1.11 -15.27
C GLU A 10 -6.38 -0.49 -13.93
N LYS A 11 -7.29 -0.38 -12.96
CA LYS A 11 -7.05 0.27 -11.66
C LYS A 11 -7.36 -0.62 -10.45
N ARG A 12 -7.70 -1.88 -10.68
CA ARG A 12 -8.16 -2.79 -9.64
C ARG A 12 -7.48 -4.14 -9.72
N GLU A 13 -7.43 -4.80 -8.59
CA GLU A 13 -7.08 -6.20 -8.48
C GLU A 13 -8.29 -7.01 -8.04
N LEU A 14 -8.46 -8.18 -8.62
CA LEU A 14 -9.61 -9.03 -8.42
C LEU A 14 -9.16 -10.43 -8.01
N PHE A 15 -9.83 -10.94 -6.98
CA PHE A 15 -9.62 -12.29 -6.45
C PHE A 15 -10.93 -13.06 -6.55
N GLN A 16 -10.90 -14.16 -7.24
CA GLN A 16 -12.06 -15.04 -7.39
C GLN A 16 -11.67 -16.45 -6.99
N CYS A 17 -12.49 -17.06 -6.17
CA CYS A 17 -12.38 -18.47 -5.84
C CYS A 17 -13.77 -19.09 -5.94
N ASP A 18 -13.89 -20.09 -6.79
CA ASP A 18 -15.09 -20.89 -6.90
C ASP A 18 -14.74 -22.34 -6.60
N ALA A 19 -15.33 -22.83 -5.53
CA ALA A 19 -15.29 -24.24 -5.15
C ALA A 19 -16.49 -24.99 -5.73
N SER A 20 -16.81 -24.76 -6.99
CA SER A 20 -17.98 -25.31 -7.68
C SER A 20 -18.03 -26.83 -7.55
N GLY A 21 -19.06 -27.33 -6.90
CA GLY A 21 -19.36 -28.76 -6.74
C GLY A 21 -19.33 -29.30 -5.32
N ILE A 22 -18.81 -28.57 -4.33
CA ILE A 22 -18.89 -28.97 -2.92
C ILE A 22 -19.84 -28.02 -2.20
N GLN A 23 -20.97 -28.58 -1.76
CA GLN A 23 -21.97 -27.81 -1.03
C GLN A 23 -21.38 -27.29 0.30
N GLY A 24 -21.45 -25.97 0.50
CA GLY A 24 -20.98 -25.33 1.75
C GLY A 24 -19.57 -24.76 1.72
N VAL A 25 -18.77 -24.97 0.66
CA VAL A 25 -17.46 -24.30 0.54
C VAL A 25 -17.68 -22.83 0.19
N PRO A 26 -17.10 -21.88 0.93
CA PRO A 26 -17.27 -20.46 0.67
C PRO A 26 -16.68 -20.07 -0.69
N SER A 27 -17.41 -19.28 -1.47
CA SER A 27 -16.86 -18.59 -2.63
C SER A 27 -16.22 -17.28 -2.21
N VAL A 28 -15.20 -16.84 -2.93
CA VAL A 28 -14.56 -15.54 -2.77
C VAL A 28 -14.71 -14.77 -4.08
N ASP A 29 -15.23 -13.56 -3.98
CA ASP A 29 -15.23 -12.57 -5.05
C ASP A 29 -14.93 -11.23 -4.40
N ARG A 30 -13.68 -10.78 -4.57
CA ARG A 30 -13.16 -9.56 -3.94
C ARG A 30 -12.49 -8.69 -4.97
N GLU A 31 -12.74 -7.40 -4.84
CA GLU A 31 -12.17 -6.36 -5.68
C GLU A 31 -11.55 -5.28 -4.80
N PHE A 32 -10.29 -4.93 -5.09
CA PHE A 32 -9.54 -3.91 -4.38
C PHE A 32 -8.94 -2.90 -5.36
N PRO A 33 -8.54 -1.69 -4.90
CA PRO A 33 -7.65 -0.83 -5.67
C PRO A 33 -6.37 -1.58 -6.08
N PHE A 34 -5.78 -1.18 -7.20
CA PHE A 34 -4.55 -1.79 -7.69
C PHE A 34 -3.46 -1.83 -6.60
N LEU A 35 -2.89 -3.01 -6.37
CA LEU A 35 -1.83 -3.29 -5.42
C LEU A 35 -2.23 -3.22 -3.94
N GLU A 36 -3.49 -3.00 -3.60
CA GLU A 36 -3.94 -2.84 -2.19
C GLU A 36 -3.68 -4.10 -1.35
N SER A 37 -3.86 -5.30 -1.91
CA SER A 37 -3.55 -6.54 -1.20
C SER A 37 -2.07 -6.61 -0.79
N LEU A 38 -1.16 -6.25 -1.69
CA LEU A 38 0.27 -6.27 -1.36
C LEU A 38 0.66 -5.16 -0.38
N LEU A 39 0.02 -3.99 -0.46
CA LEU A 39 0.27 -2.89 0.47
C LEU A 39 -0.25 -3.20 1.88
N THR A 40 -1.45 -3.76 2.00
CA THR A 40 -2.03 -4.17 3.29
C THR A 40 -1.29 -5.37 3.89
N PHE A 41 -0.77 -6.28 3.05
CA PHE A 41 0.13 -7.35 3.49
C PHE A 41 1.39 -6.79 4.19
N LEU A 42 1.98 -5.71 3.66
CA LEU A 42 3.14 -5.07 4.30
C LEU A 42 2.81 -4.38 5.63
N GLU A 43 1.55 -4.04 5.87
CA GLU A 43 1.08 -3.41 7.10
C GLU A 43 0.60 -4.43 8.15
N MET A 44 0.44 -5.70 7.74
CA MET A 44 -0.02 -6.77 8.61
C MET A 44 1.07 -7.18 9.63
N ASP A 45 0.70 -7.29 10.91
CA ASP A 45 1.60 -7.86 11.91
C ASP A 45 1.67 -9.39 11.78
N CYS A 46 2.64 -9.86 10.99
CA CYS A 46 2.86 -11.29 10.79
C CYS A 46 3.42 -11.97 12.04
N GLY A 47 4.03 -11.23 12.97
CA GLY A 47 4.52 -11.78 14.23
C GLY A 47 3.39 -12.28 15.13
N GLU A 48 2.28 -11.55 15.20
CA GLU A 48 1.08 -11.96 15.93
C GLU A 48 0.42 -13.23 15.35
N LEU A 49 0.61 -13.50 14.06
CA LEU A 49 0.05 -14.67 13.40
C LEU A 49 0.81 -15.96 13.72
N THR A 50 2.09 -15.87 14.03
CA THR A 50 2.97 -17.03 14.25
C THR A 50 2.40 -18.03 15.24
N PRO A 51 2.07 -17.67 16.49
CA PRO A 51 1.56 -18.64 17.45
C PRO A 51 0.18 -19.21 17.07
N ILE A 52 -0.62 -18.45 16.31
CA ILE A 52 -1.94 -18.90 15.85
C ILE A 52 -1.77 -19.97 14.75
N LEU A 53 -0.94 -19.68 13.75
CA LEU A 53 -0.68 -20.59 12.64
C LEU A 53 -0.01 -21.88 13.10
N GLN A 54 0.90 -21.80 14.08
CA GLN A 54 1.50 -22.99 14.70
C GLN A 54 0.45 -23.88 15.37
N ARG A 55 -0.44 -23.32 16.19
CA ARG A 55 -1.53 -24.09 16.81
C ARG A 55 -2.46 -24.72 15.78
N ILE A 56 -2.79 -24.01 14.72
CA ILE A 56 -3.59 -24.53 13.60
C ILE A 56 -2.87 -25.73 12.96
N ALA A 57 -1.58 -25.61 12.69
CA ALA A 57 -0.77 -26.69 12.12
C ALA A 57 -0.71 -27.92 13.01
N ASP A 58 -0.55 -27.75 14.33
CA ASP A 58 -0.53 -28.86 15.30
C ASP A 58 -1.88 -29.58 15.34
N ARG A 59 -2.99 -28.84 15.35
CA ARG A 59 -4.33 -29.42 15.31
C ARG A 59 -4.61 -30.18 14.02
N TRP A 60 -4.19 -29.60 12.90
CA TRP A 60 -4.32 -30.24 11.61
C TRP A 60 -3.48 -31.52 11.51
N SER A 61 -2.28 -31.53 12.10
CA SER A 61 -1.45 -32.73 12.21
C SER A 61 -2.17 -33.85 12.98
N ARG A 62 -2.86 -33.52 14.07
CA ARG A 62 -3.67 -34.49 14.82
C ARG A 62 -4.86 -35.02 14.02
N LEU A 63 -5.53 -34.16 13.24
CA LEU A 63 -6.58 -34.60 12.33
C LEU A 63 -6.08 -35.64 11.33
N ILE A 64 -4.91 -35.38 10.72
CA ILE A 64 -4.33 -36.29 9.72
C ILE A 64 -3.86 -37.58 10.35
N ALA A 65 -3.08 -37.53 11.43
CA ALA A 65 -2.44 -38.68 12.02
C ALA A 65 -3.41 -39.55 12.87
N GLU A 66 -4.26 -38.91 13.69
CA GLU A 66 -5.08 -39.57 14.71
C GLU A 66 -6.58 -39.58 14.38
N PHE A 67 -6.97 -38.88 13.30
CA PHE A 67 -8.36 -38.64 12.95
C PHE A 67 -9.14 -37.87 14.01
N ASP A 68 -8.46 -36.96 14.69
CA ASP A 68 -9.07 -36.08 15.70
C ASP A 68 -9.91 -34.98 14.97
N ARG A 69 -11.21 -35.27 14.80
CA ARG A 69 -12.16 -34.37 14.15
C ARG A 69 -12.39 -33.08 14.94
N ASP A 70 -12.31 -33.15 16.26
CA ASP A 70 -12.50 -31.98 17.11
C ASP A 70 -11.33 -31.00 16.91
N ALA A 71 -10.09 -31.52 16.90
CA ALA A 71 -8.91 -30.73 16.55
C ALA A 71 -9.01 -30.11 15.15
N GLY A 72 -9.49 -30.86 14.15
CA GLY A 72 -9.73 -30.36 12.83
C GLY A 72 -10.77 -29.23 12.80
N THR A 73 -11.87 -29.38 13.51
CA THR A 73 -12.91 -28.37 13.63
C THR A 73 -12.39 -27.09 14.30
N GLU A 74 -11.65 -27.25 15.42
CA GLU A 74 -11.03 -26.12 16.11
C GLU A 74 -10.02 -25.38 15.22
N ALA A 75 -9.21 -26.11 14.42
CA ALA A 75 -8.29 -25.53 13.46
C ALA A 75 -9.03 -24.68 12.41
N MET A 76 -10.15 -25.19 11.90
CA MET A 76 -10.99 -24.45 10.93
C MET A 76 -11.67 -23.23 11.54
N VAL A 77 -12.08 -23.29 12.81
CA VAL A 77 -12.64 -22.12 13.52
C VAL A 77 -11.57 -21.03 13.68
N GLU A 78 -10.36 -21.37 14.13
CA GLU A 78 -9.28 -20.38 14.27
C GLU A 78 -8.86 -19.79 12.91
N LEU A 79 -8.72 -20.63 11.89
CA LEU A 79 -8.40 -20.16 10.54
C LEU A 79 -9.51 -19.25 9.99
N GLY A 80 -10.78 -19.57 10.30
CA GLY A 80 -11.94 -18.74 9.97
C GLY A 80 -11.92 -17.36 10.63
N GLN A 81 -11.34 -17.23 11.81
CA GLN A 81 -11.15 -15.92 12.47
C GLN A 81 -10.06 -15.08 11.78
N LEU A 82 -9.07 -15.71 11.15
CA LEU A 82 -7.99 -15.02 10.44
C LEU A 82 -8.42 -14.48 9.08
N LYS A 83 -9.45 -15.06 8.43
CA LYS A 83 -9.87 -14.69 7.07
C LYS A 83 -10.22 -13.19 6.89
N SER A 84 -10.71 -12.53 7.95
CA SER A 84 -11.06 -11.11 7.92
C SER A 84 -9.86 -10.16 8.01
N ARG A 85 -8.67 -10.67 8.36
CA ARG A 85 -7.48 -9.84 8.51
C ARG A 85 -6.83 -9.48 7.18
N HIS A 86 -6.88 -10.40 6.19
CA HIS A 86 -6.27 -10.19 4.89
C HIS A 86 -6.80 -11.16 3.84
N ILE A 87 -6.87 -10.74 2.56
CA ILE A 87 -7.34 -11.58 1.44
C ILE A 87 -6.52 -12.87 1.31
N TYR A 88 -5.20 -12.84 1.53
CA TYR A 88 -4.37 -14.05 1.46
C TYR A 88 -4.76 -15.07 2.52
N LEU A 89 -5.17 -14.63 3.70
CA LEU A 89 -5.66 -15.50 4.76
C LEU A 89 -7.09 -15.99 4.51
N GLU A 90 -7.91 -15.18 3.81
CA GLU A 90 -9.24 -15.61 3.34
C GLU A 90 -9.11 -16.74 2.32
N LEU A 91 -8.21 -16.62 1.35
CA LEU A 91 -7.95 -17.66 0.35
C LEU A 91 -7.33 -18.92 0.98
N LEU A 92 -6.42 -18.74 1.93
CA LEU A 92 -5.88 -19.84 2.74
C LEU A 92 -7.01 -20.60 3.46
N TYR A 93 -7.92 -19.86 4.13
CA TYR A 93 -9.08 -20.46 4.80
C TYR A 93 -9.94 -21.27 3.82
N VAL A 94 -10.26 -20.73 2.64
CA VAL A 94 -11.11 -21.43 1.68
C VAL A 94 -10.45 -22.71 1.16
N ARG A 95 -9.13 -22.68 0.89
CA ARG A 95 -8.36 -23.85 0.48
C ARG A 95 -8.40 -24.95 1.53
N TRP A 96 -8.21 -24.62 2.81
CA TRP A 96 -8.25 -25.55 3.92
C TRP A 96 -9.66 -26.05 4.20
N TYR A 97 -10.68 -25.20 4.04
CA TYR A 97 -12.08 -25.59 4.17
C TYR A 97 -12.52 -26.59 3.11
N ASP A 98 -12.13 -26.36 1.85
CA ASP A 98 -12.35 -27.30 0.76
C ASP A 98 -11.72 -28.66 1.07
N ARG A 99 -10.47 -28.68 1.51
CA ARG A 99 -9.79 -29.94 1.88
C ARG A 99 -10.45 -30.63 3.08
N PHE A 100 -10.81 -29.91 4.12
CA PHE A 100 -11.51 -30.42 5.28
C PHE A 100 -12.85 -31.05 4.91
N SER A 101 -13.61 -30.38 4.04
CA SER A 101 -14.89 -30.90 3.56
C SER A 101 -14.73 -32.19 2.73
N ARG A 102 -13.72 -32.24 1.87
CA ARG A 102 -13.41 -33.47 1.10
C ARG A 102 -13.02 -34.64 2.01
N MET A 103 -12.22 -34.42 3.04
CA MET A 103 -11.91 -35.43 4.04
C MET A 103 -13.16 -35.98 4.76
N GLY A 104 -14.09 -35.08 5.12
CA GLY A 104 -15.35 -35.43 5.75
C GLY A 104 -16.28 -36.26 4.85
N ILE A 105 -16.34 -35.94 3.56
CA ILE A 105 -17.24 -36.57 2.57
C ILE A 105 -16.66 -37.91 2.07
N TYR A 106 -15.37 -37.94 1.73
CA TYR A 106 -14.76 -39.06 1.02
C TYR A 106 -13.87 -39.94 1.90
N GLY A 107 -13.61 -39.54 3.15
CA GLY A 107 -12.73 -40.25 4.06
C GLY A 107 -11.26 -40.25 3.61
N ASP A 108 -10.90 -39.47 2.61
CA ASP A 108 -9.55 -39.34 2.05
C ASP A 108 -8.68 -38.47 2.95
N ARG A 109 -7.72 -39.08 3.66
CA ARG A 109 -6.79 -38.42 4.59
C ARG A 109 -5.40 -39.04 4.52
N GLY A 110 -4.41 -38.26 4.93
CA GLY A 110 -3.00 -38.69 4.91
C GLY A 110 -2.44 -38.84 3.50
N SER A 111 -3.03 -38.09 2.56
CA SER A 111 -2.53 -38.03 1.18
C SER A 111 -1.29 -37.16 1.08
N ALA A 112 -0.54 -37.28 -0.02
CA ALA A 112 0.57 -36.37 -0.30
C ALA A 112 0.15 -34.89 -0.32
N GLU A 113 -1.13 -34.61 -0.72
CA GLU A 113 -1.70 -33.26 -0.65
C GLU A 113 -1.77 -32.75 0.80
N ASP A 114 -2.18 -33.58 1.77
CA ASP A 114 -2.27 -33.22 3.17
C ASP A 114 -0.90 -32.94 3.77
N GLU A 115 0.08 -33.78 3.48
CA GLU A 115 1.45 -33.60 3.94
C GLU A 115 2.06 -32.31 3.39
N GLN A 116 1.85 -32.04 2.11
CA GLN A 116 2.31 -30.80 1.48
C GLN A 116 1.63 -29.59 2.08
N MET A 117 0.31 -29.59 2.21
CA MET A 117 -0.44 -28.47 2.80
C MET A 117 -0.01 -28.20 4.25
N LEU A 118 0.22 -29.28 5.04
CA LEU A 118 0.69 -29.15 6.42
C LEU A 118 2.11 -28.58 6.50
N ALA A 119 3.02 -29.00 5.61
CA ALA A 119 4.37 -28.42 5.53
C ALA A 119 4.31 -26.94 5.16
N GLU A 120 3.53 -26.58 4.14
CA GLU A 120 3.30 -25.16 3.75
C GLU A 120 2.78 -24.32 4.93
N LEU A 121 1.83 -24.87 5.73
CA LEU A 121 1.27 -24.15 6.88
C LEU A 121 2.27 -23.97 8.02
N ARG A 122 3.15 -24.95 8.27
CA ARG A 122 4.20 -24.87 9.28
C ARG A 122 5.25 -23.82 8.93
N ASP A 123 5.59 -23.72 7.66
CA ASP A 123 6.60 -22.77 7.16
C ASP A 123 6.02 -21.35 6.99
N LEU A 124 4.68 -21.23 6.88
CA LEU A 124 4.01 -19.98 6.56
C LEU A 124 4.39 -18.79 7.46
N PRO A 125 4.51 -18.93 8.81
CA PRO A 125 4.87 -17.81 9.68
C PRO A 125 6.21 -17.16 9.31
N GLU A 126 7.23 -17.97 9.09
CA GLU A 126 8.56 -17.48 8.70
C GLU A 126 8.55 -16.91 7.29
N GLN A 127 7.84 -17.57 6.38
CA GLN A 127 7.69 -17.12 5.00
C GLN A 127 6.99 -15.78 4.88
N LEU A 128 5.92 -15.53 5.65
CA LEU A 128 5.23 -14.22 5.65
C LEU A 128 6.18 -13.08 6.03
N LEU A 129 6.97 -13.28 7.09
CA LEU A 129 7.98 -12.29 7.52
C LEU A 129 9.08 -12.08 6.47
N LEU A 130 9.52 -13.16 5.83
CA LEU A 130 10.51 -13.09 4.76
C LEU A 130 9.96 -12.33 3.55
N TYR A 131 8.74 -12.65 3.11
CA TYR A 131 8.12 -11.96 1.97
C TYR A 131 7.86 -10.49 2.24
N GLN A 132 7.46 -10.09 3.44
CA GLN A 132 7.34 -8.67 3.78
C GLN A 132 8.67 -7.94 3.58
N LYS A 133 9.78 -8.50 4.06
CA LYS A 133 11.11 -7.92 3.87
C LYS A 133 11.52 -7.87 2.39
N GLN A 134 11.26 -8.95 1.65
CA GLN A 134 11.60 -9.02 0.23
C GLN A 134 10.80 -8.04 -0.62
N VAL A 135 9.49 -7.88 -0.34
CA VAL A 135 8.64 -6.91 -1.04
C VAL A 135 9.05 -5.47 -0.71
N GLN A 136 9.33 -5.16 0.56
CA GLN A 136 9.84 -3.83 0.93
C GLN A 136 11.14 -3.52 0.19
N ARG A 137 12.05 -4.47 0.14
CA ARG A 137 13.32 -4.34 -0.56
C ARG A 137 13.13 -4.15 -2.06
N PHE A 138 12.19 -4.88 -2.64
CA PHE A 138 11.83 -4.74 -4.06
C PHE A 138 11.25 -3.35 -4.36
N PHE A 139 10.39 -2.83 -3.50
CA PHE A 139 9.87 -1.48 -3.65
C PHE A 139 10.97 -0.43 -3.57
N ASP A 140 11.84 -0.51 -2.57
CA ASP A 140 12.89 0.49 -2.33
C ASP A 140 14.00 0.46 -3.42
N LEU A 141 14.36 -0.71 -3.95
CA LEU A 141 15.47 -0.85 -4.89
C LEU A 141 15.03 -0.88 -6.36
N VAL A 142 13.87 -1.48 -6.64
CA VAL A 142 13.45 -1.74 -8.03
C VAL A 142 12.39 -0.75 -8.49
N LEU A 143 11.38 -0.47 -7.68
CA LEU A 143 10.21 0.32 -8.06
C LEU A 143 10.25 1.79 -7.63
N ASP A 144 11.09 2.19 -6.65
CA ASP A 144 11.27 3.61 -6.30
C ASP A 144 12.22 4.27 -7.31
N VAL A 145 11.70 4.53 -8.49
CA VAL A 145 12.45 5.12 -9.59
C VAL A 145 12.17 6.61 -9.67
N ASP A 146 13.22 7.43 -9.72
CA ASP A 146 13.08 8.83 -10.12
C ASP A 146 12.88 8.90 -11.64
N SER A 147 11.62 9.05 -12.05
CA SER A 147 11.18 8.95 -13.44
C SER A 147 11.31 10.24 -14.23
N ALA A 148 12.10 11.22 -13.75
CA ALA A 148 12.35 12.44 -14.50
C ALA A 148 12.99 12.13 -15.87
N GLY A 149 12.16 11.97 -16.90
CA GLY A 149 12.57 11.78 -18.29
C GLY A 149 13.00 10.35 -18.67
N ARG A 150 12.73 9.34 -17.85
CA ARG A 150 13.05 7.93 -18.13
C ARG A 150 11.78 7.08 -18.17
N ASP A 151 11.81 6.01 -18.96
CA ASP A 151 10.76 4.98 -18.96
C ASP A 151 10.84 4.17 -17.65
N PRO A 152 9.80 4.22 -16.78
CA PRO A 152 9.79 3.53 -15.49
C PRO A 152 9.97 2.02 -15.62
N GLN A 153 9.38 1.40 -16.65
CA GLN A 153 9.49 -0.04 -16.91
C GLN A 153 10.94 -0.44 -17.20
N GLN A 154 11.62 0.29 -18.10
CA GLN A 154 13.02 0.01 -18.42
C GLN A 154 13.94 0.22 -17.22
N GLN A 155 13.67 1.24 -16.42
CA GLN A 155 14.48 1.51 -15.23
C GLN A 155 14.28 0.43 -14.16
N ALA A 156 13.06 0.01 -13.90
CA ALA A 156 12.76 -1.09 -12.97
C ALA A 156 13.45 -2.39 -13.42
N ALA A 157 13.39 -2.72 -14.71
CA ALA A 157 14.10 -3.88 -15.26
C ALA A 157 15.61 -3.79 -15.07
N LYS A 158 16.22 -2.62 -15.32
CA LYS A 158 17.67 -2.39 -15.10
C LYS A 158 18.05 -2.55 -13.63
N ASN A 159 17.27 -1.95 -12.72
CA ASN A 159 17.50 -2.04 -11.29
C ASN A 159 17.42 -3.50 -10.82
N TYR A 160 16.39 -4.23 -11.26
CA TYR A 160 16.22 -5.64 -10.92
C TYR A 160 17.40 -6.50 -11.41
N LEU A 161 17.82 -6.34 -12.67
CA LEU A 161 18.97 -7.06 -13.23
C LEU A 161 20.28 -6.71 -12.52
N HIS A 162 20.45 -5.48 -12.07
CA HIS A 162 21.61 -5.05 -11.32
C HIS A 162 21.66 -5.62 -9.91
N ASP A 163 20.54 -5.58 -9.18
CA ASP A 163 20.50 -5.86 -7.73
C ASP A 163 20.19 -7.32 -7.41
N SER A 164 19.43 -8.03 -8.26
CA SER A 164 19.05 -9.43 -7.97
C SER A 164 20.25 -10.41 -7.81
N PRO A 165 21.37 -10.28 -8.52
CA PRO A 165 22.54 -11.13 -8.26
C PRO A 165 23.32 -10.74 -7.00
N ARG A 166 23.20 -9.48 -6.54
CA ARG A 166 23.98 -8.90 -5.45
C ARG A 166 23.27 -8.96 -4.11
N ASP A 167 21.94 -8.95 -4.12
CA ASP A 167 21.11 -8.95 -2.92
C ASP A 167 20.27 -10.23 -2.83
N PRO A 168 20.69 -11.21 -2.00
CA PRO A 168 19.93 -12.43 -1.79
C PRO A 168 18.60 -12.22 -1.09
N SER A 169 18.39 -11.06 -0.44
CA SER A 169 17.15 -10.69 0.22
C SER A 169 16.14 -10.01 -0.72
N LEU A 170 16.52 -9.74 -1.98
CA LEU A 170 15.60 -9.21 -2.97
C LEU A 170 14.64 -10.31 -3.46
N PHE A 171 13.37 -9.97 -3.64
CA PHE A 171 12.40 -10.88 -4.22
C PHE A 171 12.85 -11.35 -5.61
N ARG A 172 12.79 -12.67 -5.83
CA ARG A 172 13.16 -13.29 -7.10
C ARG A 172 11.94 -13.87 -7.80
N PHE A 173 11.76 -13.45 -9.03
CA PHE A 173 10.73 -13.99 -9.90
C PHE A 173 10.97 -15.47 -10.20
N ARG A 174 9.89 -16.25 -10.22
CA ARG A 174 9.87 -17.67 -10.54
C ARG A 174 8.76 -17.97 -11.56
N PRO A 175 8.77 -19.13 -12.22
CA PRO A 175 7.63 -19.56 -13.03
C PRO A 175 6.36 -19.61 -12.17
N ILE A 176 5.28 -18.97 -12.65
CA ILE A 176 3.95 -18.98 -12.02
C ILE A 176 2.90 -19.40 -13.05
N PRO A 177 1.81 -20.07 -12.65
CA PRO A 177 0.76 -20.55 -13.57
C PRO A 177 -0.11 -19.38 -14.05
N LEU A 178 0.16 -18.87 -15.23
CA LEU A 178 -0.61 -17.80 -15.88
C LEU A 178 -1.40 -18.35 -17.07
N SER A 179 -2.67 -17.95 -17.18
CA SER A 179 -3.50 -18.05 -18.37
C SER A 179 -3.69 -16.66 -18.98
N PHE A 180 -4.18 -16.60 -20.22
CA PHE A 180 -4.55 -15.34 -20.86
C PHE A 180 -6.02 -15.43 -21.27
N GLU A 181 -6.88 -14.68 -20.58
CA GLU A 181 -8.33 -14.84 -20.67
C GLU A 181 -9.04 -13.50 -20.86
N PRO A 182 -10.25 -13.53 -21.46
CA PRO A 182 -11.13 -12.38 -21.44
C PRO A 182 -11.62 -12.13 -20.01
N VAL A 183 -11.24 -10.98 -19.45
CA VAL A 183 -11.60 -10.56 -18.08
C VAL A 183 -12.70 -9.50 -18.08
N GLU A 184 -12.82 -8.76 -19.17
CA GLU A 184 -13.82 -7.72 -19.41
C GLU A 184 -14.25 -7.76 -20.89
N PRO A 185 -15.42 -7.22 -21.26
CA PRO A 185 -15.81 -7.13 -22.66
C PRO A 185 -14.75 -6.44 -23.53
N GLY A 186 -14.20 -7.17 -24.50
CA GLY A 186 -13.18 -6.69 -25.42
C GLY A 186 -11.76 -6.60 -24.86
N ARG A 187 -11.51 -7.13 -23.65
CA ARG A 187 -10.19 -7.09 -23.01
C ARG A 187 -9.77 -8.47 -22.50
N CYS A 188 -8.62 -8.92 -22.97
CA CYS A 188 -7.92 -10.07 -22.38
C CYS A 188 -6.80 -9.60 -21.47
N SER A 189 -6.54 -10.35 -20.40
CA SER A 189 -5.48 -10.07 -19.43
C SER A 189 -4.84 -11.37 -18.97
N PRO A 190 -3.57 -11.34 -18.52
CA PRO A 190 -3.01 -12.45 -17.74
C PRO A 190 -3.86 -12.69 -16.49
N VAL A 191 -4.10 -13.94 -16.18
CA VAL A 191 -4.84 -14.41 -15.00
C VAL A 191 -3.98 -15.43 -14.28
N LEU A 192 -3.68 -15.20 -13.02
CA LEU A 192 -2.98 -16.14 -12.17
C LEU A 192 -3.96 -17.17 -11.63
N TYR A 193 -3.61 -18.45 -11.77
CA TYR A 193 -4.33 -19.60 -11.20
C TYR A 193 -3.50 -20.20 -10.07
N SER A 194 -3.55 -19.63 -8.89
CA SER A 194 -2.82 -20.13 -7.74
C SER A 194 -3.44 -19.69 -6.42
N ALA A 195 -3.43 -20.59 -5.43
CA ALA A 195 -3.72 -20.28 -4.03
C ALA A 195 -2.47 -19.96 -3.21
N SER A 196 -1.31 -19.97 -3.84
CA SER A 196 -0.02 -19.75 -3.20
C SER A 196 0.22 -18.25 -2.96
N ILE A 197 0.41 -17.85 -1.72
CA ILE A 197 0.73 -16.46 -1.35
C ILE A 197 1.96 -15.94 -2.11
N PRO A 198 3.07 -16.70 -2.19
CA PRO A 198 4.22 -16.29 -3.00
C PRO A 198 3.90 -16.03 -4.47
N ASP A 199 3.02 -16.80 -5.10
CA ASP A 199 2.64 -16.59 -6.50
C ASP A 199 1.83 -15.31 -6.69
N MET A 200 0.93 -15.01 -5.73
CA MET A 200 0.17 -13.76 -5.73
C MET A 200 1.08 -12.54 -5.55
N ILE A 201 2.08 -12.64 -4.67
CA ILE A 201 3.11 -11.59 -4.49
C ILE A 201 3.92 -11.42 -5.79
N ASP A 202 4.41 -12.53 -6.36
CA ASP A 202 5.18 -12.53 -7.62
C ASP A 202 4.38 -11.85 -8.74
N TYR A 203 3.13 -12.25 -8.91
CA TYR A 203 2.25 -11.68 -9.94
C TYR A 203 1.97 -10.18 -9.73
N SER A 204 1.80 -9.74 -8.49
CA SER A 204 1.63 -8.32 -8.16
C SER A 204 2.87 -7.49 -8.50
N LEU A 205 4.06 -8.00 -8.15
CA LEU A 205 5.33 -7.33 -8.45
C LEU A 205 5.61 -7.29 -9.96
N ARG A 206 5.34 -8.38 -10.70
CA ARG A 206 5.42 -8.41 -12.17
C ARG A 206 4.52 -7.36 -12.79
N SER A 207 3.27 -7.29 -12.33
CA SER A 207 2.30 -6.33 -12.85
C SER A 207 2.73 -4.88 -12.62
N CYS A 208 3.44 -4.59 -11.51
CA CYS A 208 4.05 -3.28 -11.30
C CYS A 208 5.14 -2.98 -12.35
N VAL A 209 6.04 -3.93 -12.59
CA VAL A 209 7.13 -3.76 -13.57
C VAL A 209 6.56 -3.63 -14.99
N GLU A 210 5.67 -4.53 -15.40
CA GLU A 210 5.06 -4.54 -16.75
C GLU A 210 4.28 -3.26 -17.07
N ARG A 211 3.63 -2.68 -16.06
CA ARG A 211 2.83 -1.45 -16.20
C ARG A 211 3.65 -0.19 -15.98
N GLY A 212 4.92 -0.28 -15.66
CA GLY A 212 5.76 0.86 -15.32
C GLY A 212 5.27 1.62 -14.08
N ILE A 213 4.64 0.92 -13.13
CA ILE A 213 4.14 1.53 -11.90
C ILE A 213 5.29 1.67 -10.92
N THR A 214 5.57 2.89 -10.52
CA THR A 214 6.50 3.19 -9.43
C THR A 214 5.79 3.14 -8.10
N VAL A 215 6.49 2.71 -7.05
CA VAL A 215 5.97 2.62 -5.68
C VAL A 215 6.90 3.41 -4.78
N ARG A 216 6.35 4.32 -3.99
CA ARG A 216 7.13 5.19 -3.07
C ARG A 216 6.61 5.16 -1.66
N ARG A 217 7.46 5.58 -0.72
CA ARG A 217 7.03 5.86 0.66
C ARG A 217 6.45 7.27 0.74
N CYS A 218 5.23 7.37 1.28
CA CYS A 218 4.59 8.65 1.54
C CYS A 218 5.39 9.46 2.57
N LYS A 219 5.77 10.71 2.24
CA LYS A 219 6.54 11.58 3.14
C LYS A 219 5.78 11.99 4.42
N ASN A 220 4.44 11.83 4.44
CA ASN A 220 3.63 12.17 5.62
C ASN A 220 3.41 10.98 6.54
N CYS A 221 2.99 9.81 6.02
CA CYS A 221 2.63 8.64 6.84
C CYS A 221 3.67 7.50 6.80
N GLY A 222 4.70 7.58 5.96
CA GLY A 222 5.74 6.56 5.82
C GLY A 222 5.32 5.28 5.08
N ARG A 223 4.03 5.09 4.78
CA ARG A 223 3.51 3.90 4.11
C ARG A 223 3.79 3.94 2.61
N TYR A 224 3.93 2.78 2.00
CA TYR A 224 4.06 2.67 0.54
C TYR A 224 2.76 3.00 -0.19
N PHE A 225 2.89 3.57 -1.38
CA PHE A 225 1.76 3.80 -2.29
C PHE A 225 2.21 3.75 -3.75
N PRO A 226 1.37 3.23 -4.68
CA PRO A 226 1.68 3.22 -6.09
C PRO A 226 1.42 4.60 -6.71
N GLN A 227 2.31 5.01 -7.60
CA GLN A 227 2.14 6.25 -8.37
C GLN A 227 1.31 5.98 -9.63
N THR A 228 0.01 5.77 -9.48
CA THR A 228 -0.91 5.50 -10.59
C THR A 228 -1.41 6.75 -11.31
N GLY A 229 -1.04 7.94 -10.83
CA GLY A 229 -1.44 9.22 -11.38
C GLY A 229 -0.23 10.08 -11.73
N ARG A 230 0.13 11.02 -10.84
CA ARG A 230 1.26 11.92 -11.04
C ARG A 230 2.56 11.24 -10.60
N VAL A 231 3.49 11.05 -11.53
CA VAL A 231 4.80 10.40 -11.30
C VAL A 231 5.67 11.12 -10.23
N SER A 232 5.44 12.42 -10.01
CA SER A 232 6.12 13.20 -8.98
C SER A 232 5.37 13.24 -7.64
N ALA A 233 4.38 12.37 -7.41
CA ALA A 233 3.63 12.36 -6.16
C ALA A 233 4.53 11.90 -5.00
N GLU A 234 4.63 12.71 -3.96
CA GLU A 234 5.40 12.42 -2.74
C GLU A 234 4.52 12.02 -1.55
N TYR A 235 3.20 12.14 -1.71
CA TYR A 235 2.19 11.88 -0.69
C TYR A 235 1.06 11.03 -1.24
N CYS A 236 0.57 10.10 -0.44
CA CYS A 236 -0.57 9.26 -0.79
C CYS A 236 -1.92 9.97 -0.53
N GLU A 237 -3.00 9.38 -1.01
CA GLU A 237 -4.37 9.89 -0.81
C GLU A 237 -5.05 9.34 0.46
N ARG A 238 -4.33 8.60 1.31
CA ARG A 238 -4.89 8.05 2.56
C ARG A 238 -5.25 9.18 3.52
N PRO A 239 -6.37 9.05 4.26
CA PRO A 239 -6.74 10.02 5.29
C PRO A 239 -5.68 10.06 6.41
N VAL A 240 -5.46 11.24 6.93
CA VAL A 240 -4.59 11.44 8.10
C VAL A 240 -5.36 11.03 9.37
N PRO A 241 -4.76 10.26 10.29
CA PRO A 241 -5.41 9.94 11.55
C PRO A 241 -5.92 11.21 12.27
N ARG A 242 -7.17 11.21 12.71
CA ARG A 242 -7.88 12.32 13.39
C ARG A 242 -8.12 13.59 12.55
N GLY A 243 -8.01 13.53 11.22
CA GLY A 243 -8.27 14.66 10.32
C GLY A 243 -9.25 14.30 9.19
N GLN A 244 -9.84 15.32 8.57
CA GLN A 244 -10.64 15.16 7.33
C GLN A 244 -9.77 15.28 6.07
N GLN A 245 -8.47 15.54 6.22
CA GLN A 245 -7.52 15.75 5.15
C GLN A 245 -6.81 14.47 4.76
N THR A 246 -6.42 14.37 3.50
CA THR A 246 -5.53 13.31 3.01
C THR A 246 -4.06 13.63 3.32
N CYS A 247 -3.19 12.61 3.24
CA CYS A 247 -1.73 12.82 3.36
C CYS A 247 -1.21 13.83 2.34
N ARG A 248 -1.79 13.87 1.14
CA ARG A 248 -1.44 14.83 0.07
C ARG A 248 -1.77 16.26 0.47
N GLU A 249 -2.96 16.50 1.01
CA GLU A 249 -3.39 17.83 1.45
C GLU A 249 -2.58 18.30 2.65
N ALA A 250 -2.39 17.43 3.65
CA ALA A 250 -1.57 17.73 4.83
C ALA A 250 -0.10 18.01 4.46
N GLY A 251 0.48 17.20 3.58
CA GLY A 251 1.86 17.37 3.11
C GLY A 251 2.05 18.64 2.31
N ALA A 252 1.11 18.98 1.42
CA ALA A 252 1.14 20.23 0.66
C ALA A 252 1.06 21.45 1.59
N PHE A 253 0.20 21.38 2.60
CA PHE A 253 0.09 22.46 3.61
C PHE A 253 1.37 22.59 4.45
N GLN A 254 1.98 21.51 4.88
CA GLN A 254 3.25 21.54 5.62
C GLN A 254 4.40 22.12 4.78
N GLN A 255 4.53 21.72 3.51
CA GLN A 255 5.53 22.29 2.61
C GLN A 255 5.32 23.78 2.38
N TRP A 256 4.07 24.18 2.15
CA TRP A 256 3.71 25.60 1.99
C TRP A 256 4.05 26.40 3.25
N THR A 257 3.70 25.88 4.44
CA THR A 257 4.02 26.52 5.72
C THR A 257 5.53 26.61 5.94
N LYS A 258 6.29 25.54 5.61
CA LYS A 258 7.75 25.55 5.71
C LYS A 258 8.39 26.59 4.79
N LYS A 259 7.99 26.62 3.51
CA LYS A 259 8.46 27.65 2.56
C LYS A 259 8.18 29.05 3.07
N GLN A 260 6.99 29.29 3.62
CA GLN A 260 6.65 30.59 4.19
C GLN A 260 7.46 30.92 5.48
N SER A 261 7.75 29.89 6.30
CA SER A 261 8.57 30.10 7.50
C SER A 261 10.03 30.44 7.18
N ASP A 262 10.53 30.02 6.04
CA ASP A 262 11.91 30.26 5.61
C ASP A 262 12.07 31.53 4.72
N ASP A 263 10.93 32.07 4.22
CA ASP A 263 10.89 33.30 3.42
C ASP A 263 11.05 34.56 4.31
N PRO A 264 12.17 35.29 4.21
CA PRO A 264 12.41 36.48 5.03
C PRO A 264 11.44 37.61 4.69
N VAL A 265 11.01 37.73 3.45
CA VAL A 265 10.03 38.73 2.98
C VAL A 265 8.67 38.48 3.61
N PHE A 266 8.24 37.21 3.65
CA PHE A 266 7.01 36.81 4.31
C PHE A 266 7.08 37.00 5.84
N LYS A 267 8.22 36.71 6.48
CA LYS A 267 8.41 36.97 7.91
C LYS A 267 8.24 38.44 8.26
N ALA A 268 8.86 39.31 7.48
CA ALA A 268 8.75 40.76 7.64
C ALA A 268 7.30 41.23 7.54
N TYR A 269 6.60 40.80 6.47
CA TYR A 269 5.17 41.10 6.27
C TYR A 269 4.31 40.63 7.45
N ARG A 270 4.47 39.37 7.86
CA ARG A 270 3.65 38.76 8.92
C ARG A 270 3.86 39.43 10.28
N LYS A 271 5.08 39.88 10.56
CA LYS A 271 5.41 40.62 11.77
C LYS A 271 4.65 41.94 11.84
N GLU A 272 4.71 42.76 10.79
CA GLU A 272 4.01 44.04 10.73
C GLU A 272 2.47 43.87 10.62
N TYR A 273 2.00 42.88 9.89
CA TYR A 273 0.57 42.53 9.83
C TYR A 273 -0.01 42.26 11.23
N LYS A 274 0.64 41.39 12.01
CA LYS A 274 0.20 41.08 13.39
C LYS A 274 0.21 42.31 14.29
N LYS A 275 1.22 43.14 14.19
CA LYS A 275 1.35 44.37 14.96
C LYS A 275 0.21 45.35 14.65
N ARG A 276 -0.08 45.59 13.37
CA ARG A 276 -1.16 46.51 12.96
C ARG A 276 -2.55 45.92 13.23
N PHE A 277 -2.72 44.62 13.12
CA PHE A 277 -3.94 43.95 13.50
C PHE A 277 -4.25 44.11 15.02
N ALA A 278 -3.21 44.10 15.85
CA ALA A 278 -3.36 44.42 17.27
C ALA A 278 -3.74 45.89 17.50
N TRP A 279 -3.34 46.81 16.63
CA TRP A 279 -3.72 48.23 16.70
C TRP A 279 -5.21 48.46 16.41
N ILE A 280 -5.85 47.66 15.57
CA ILE A 280 -7.31 47.67 15.38
C ILE A 280 -8.01 47.41 16.72
N LYS A 281 -7.61 46.32 17.41
CA LYS A 281 -8.16 45.97 18.71
C LYS A 281 -7.93 47.04 19.78
N ALA A 282 -6.86 47.82 19.65
CA ALA A 282 -6.52 48.91 20.53
C ALA A 282 -7.12 50.27 20.11
N GLY A 283 -7.95 50.31 19.06
CA GLY A 283 -8.57 51.53 18.54
C GLY A 283 -7.59 52.57 17.96
N ARG A 284 -6.39 52.15 17.56
CA ARG A 284 -5.34 53.04 17.02
C ARG A 284 -5.41 53.27 15.54
N ILE A 285 -6.00 52.32 14.79
CA ILE A 285 -6.26 52.40 13.36
C ILE A 285 -7.65 51.85 13.05
N SER A 286 -8.28 52.31 11.99
CA SER A 286 -9.55 51.76 11.52
C SER A 286 -9.35 50.46 10.75
N ASP A 287 -10.38 49.62 10.69
CA ASP A 287 -10.39 48.41 9.85
C ASP A 287 -10.12 48.75 8.40
N THR A 288 -10.70 49.84 7.89
CA THR A 288 -10.55 50.30 6.50
C THR A 288 -9.10 50.65 6.18
N ASP A 289 -8.43 51.41 7.06
CA ASP A 289 -7.02 51.76 6.89
C ASP A 289 -6.11 50.54 6.94
N PHE A 290 -6.42 49.61 7.80
CA PHE A 290 -5.67 48.36 7.89
C PHE A 290 -5.79 47.52 6.60
N TYR A 291 -6.97 47.34 6.08
CA TYR A 291 -7.15 46.58 4.84
C TYR A 291 -6.48 47.27 3.63
N ALA A 292 -6.61 48.58 3.52
CA ALA A 292 -5.92 49.36 2.48
C ALA A 292 -4.39 49.28 2.58
N TRP A 293 -3.84 49.30 3.82
CA TRP A 293 -2.43 49.02 4.06
C TRP A 293 -2.05 47.59 3.69
N SER A 294 -2.85 46.61 4.04
CA SER A 294 -2.58 45.19 3.78
C SER A 294 -2.50 44.91 2.27
N GLU A 295 -3.36 45.52 1.45
CA GLU A 295 -3.30 45.40 -0.01
C GLU A 295 -2.00 45.99 -0.56
N ARG A 296 -1.65 47.19 -0.18
CA ARG A 296 -0.38 47.84 -0.61
C ARG A 296 0.84 47.02 -0.17
N ALA A 297 0.80 46.47 1.03
CA ALA A 297 1.89 45.61 1.56
C ALA A 297 2.05 44.32 0.75
N ARG A 298 0.95 43.73 0.26
CA ARG A 298 0.99 42.56 -0.65
C ARG A 298 1.54 42.91 -2.03
N GLU A 299 1.24 44.10 -2.56
CA GLU A 299 1.80 44.56 -3.82
C GLU A 299 3.31 44.79 -3.72
N MET A 300 3.75 45.45 -2.63
CA MET A 300 5.16 45.66 -2.37
C MET A 300 5.91 44.32 -2.13
N LYS A 301 5.27 43.36 -1.45
CA LYS A 301 5.81 42.01 -1.34
C LYS A 301 6.03 41.37 -2.72
N LYS A 302 5.07 41.47 -3.63
CA LYS A 302 5.23 40.94 -5.00
C LYS A 302 6.37 41.58 -5.76
N LYS A 303 6.66 42.88 -5.53
CA LYS A 303 7.82 43.57 -6.13
C LYS A 303 9.13 43.03 -5.55
N CYS A 304 9.19 42.78 -4.22
CA CYS A 304 10.34 42.16 -3.59
C CYS A 304 10.55 40.71 -4.06
N ASP A 305 9.48 39.91 -4.16
CA ASP A 305 9.52 38.53 -4.65
C ASP A 305 9.99 38.45 -6.15
N ARG A 306 9.96 39.55 -6.88
CA ARG A 306 10.44 39.70 -8.28
C ARG A 306 11.77 40.43 -8.41
N ASP A 307 12.47 40.62 -7.29
CA ASP A 307 13.75 41.39 -7.23
C ASP A 307 13.69 42.82 -7.78
N VAL A 308 12.49 43.43 -7.79
CA VAL A 308 12.30 44.85 -8.21
C VAL A 308 12.72 45.81 -7.09
N ILE A 309 12.57 45.37 -5.84
CA ILE A 309 13.03 46.08 -4.63
C ILE A 309 13.75 45.08 -3.72
N THR A 310 14.68 45.57 -2.91
CA THR A 310 15.40 44.73 -1.93
C THR A 310 14.56 44.42 -0.71
N LEU A 311 14.97 43.42 0.05
CA LEU A 311 14.35 43.10 1.34
C LEU A 311 14.41 44.26 2.32
N GLU A 312 15.56 44.98 2.35
CA GLU A 312 15.75 46.14 3.23
C GLU A 312 14.77 47.26 2.88
N GLU A 313 14.61 47.60 1.62
CA GLU A 313 13.65 48.60 1.14
C GLU A 313 12.20 48.20 1.47
N TYR A 314 11.87 46.93 1.32
CA TYR A 314 10.55 46.41 1.70
C TYR A 314 10.29 46.52 3.21
N VAL A 315 11.24 46.13 4.03
CA VAL A 315 11.13 46.20 5.51
C VAL A 315 11.02 47.66 5.95
N GLU A 316 11.77 48.58 5.36
CA GLU A 316 11.68 50.00 5.65
C GLU A 316 10.31 50.56 5.27
N TRP A 317 9.81 50.21 4.07
CA TRP A 317 8.47 50.60 3.66
C TRP A 317 7.39 50.08 4.62
N LEU A 318 7.47 48.80 5.06
CA LEU A 318 6.53 48.25 6.02
C LEU A 318 6.47 48.98 7.37
N LYS A 319 7.58 49.57 7.81
CA LYS A 319 7.66 50.33 9.07
C LYS A 319 7.08 51.73 8.96
N ASN A 320 7.26 52.37 7.78
CA ASN A 320 6.96 53.78 7.55
C ASN A 320 5.60 54.04 6.86
N SER A 321 4.93 52.99 6.38
CA SER A 321 3.65 53.10 5.64
C SER A 321 2.40 53.09 6.53
#